data_7083c8544e35742ad36c7335bda4e196
#
_entry.id   7083c8544e35742ad36c7335bda4e196
#
_cell.length_a   1.000
_cell.length_b   1.000
_cell.length_c   1.000
_cell.angle_alpha   90.00
_cell.angle_beta   90.00
_cell.angle_gamma   90.00
#
_symmetry.space_group_name_H-M   'P 1'
#
loop_
_entity.id
_entity.type
_entity.pdbx_description
1 polymer ?
#
loop_
_entity_poly.entity_id
_entity_poly.type
_entity_poly.pdbx_seq_one_letter_code
_entity_poly.pdbx_strand_id
1 'polypeptide(L)'
;MIHRNATNVSLKVNSQGVALVTYRANGKLNHTLAWGAINARTPNRSLKQIRFRLDYSGGWGSRGKEIWKGFKNSCGPYDGPELRYMVAGCTAFDGSHWVLQKWPRLLPPFGLRPTFQQRAVEMHLSHWAGDLPEFVVKVDWVYKRFDHLYGWLTYKNEGVYGFKATKYGSPLDTWGRNVMVDTYNSRYGRGWKRENGFLTHRGSGAFCYGFYPHGNRPIGKGDRYRATVMGPGVTPILFWQGEAPGPYDPAVDAVANDEQVGLFPNDKCRVK
;
A
#
# COMPACT_ATOMS: atom_id res chain seq x y z
N MET A 1 -1.91 -9.35 4.88
CA MET A 1 -2.95 -8.85 5.83
C MET A 1 -3.15 -9.86 6.93
N ILE A 2 -3.19 -9.41 8.20
CA ILE A 2 -3.42 -10.28 9.37
C ILE A 2 -4.91 -10.31 9.72
N HIS A 3 -5.53 -9.15 9.93
CA HIS A 3 -6.94 -9.07 10.29
C HIS A 3 -7.56 -7.72 9.89
N ARG A 4 -8.89 -7.62 9.93
CA ARG A 4 -9.64 -6.37 9.77
C ARG A 4 -10.23 -5.92 11.09
N ASN A 5 -10.29 -4.60 11.29
CA ASN A 5 -10.88 -3.95 12.47
C ASN A 5 -10.29 -4.44 13.82
N ALA A 6 -9.01 -4.83 13.82
CA ALA A 6 -8.31 -5.23 15.02
C ALA A 6 -8.04 -4.02 15.94
N THR A 7 -8.13 -4.24 17.26
CA THR A 7 -7.83 -3.25 18.31
C THR A 7 -6.85 -3.86 19.32
N ASN A 8 -6.27 -3.04 20.20
CA ASN A 8 -5.32 -3.48 21.26
C ASN A 8 -4.23 -4.38 20.67
N VAL A 9 -3.53 -3.84 19.67
CA VAL A 9 -2.53 -4.59 18.89
C VAL A 9 -1.18 -4.55 19.60
N SER A 10 -0.52 -5.70 19.68
CA SER A 10 0.89 -5.79 20.09
C SER A 10 1.65 -6.76 19.19
N LEU A 11 2.96 -6.53 19.10
CA LEU A 11 3.90 -7.33 18.33
C LEU A 11 5.05 -7.75 19.23
N LYS A 12 5.39 -9.02 19.20
CA LYS A 12 6.60 -9.57 19.80
C LYS A 12 7.30 -10.44 18.76
N VAL A 13 8.61 -10.47 18.78
CA VAL A 13 9.40 -11.35 17.91
C VAL A 13 10.43 -12.08 18.76
N ASN A 14 10.53 -13.39 18.60
CA ASN A 14 11.50 -14.19 19.34
C ASN A 14 12.84 -14.32 18.60
N SER A 15 13.83 -14.87 19.24
CA SER A 15 15.17 -15.11 18.69
C SER A 15 15.22 -16.08 17.49
N GLN A 16 14.12 -16.77 17.20
CA GLN A 16 13.99 -17.67 16.05
C GLN A 16 13.32 -16.99 14.83
N GLY A 17 13.10 -15.67 14.86
CA GLY A 17 12.43 -14.95 13.78
C GLY A 17 10.95 -15.32 13.62
N VAL A 18 10.28 -15.70 14.73
CA VAL A 18 8.84 -15.88 14.77
C VAL A 18 8.20 -14.66 15.40
N ALA A 19 7.25 -14.06 14.73
CA ALA A 19 6.44 -12.97 15.26
C ALA A 19 5.16 -13.50 15.91
N LEU A 20 4.81 -12.95 17.07
CA LEU A 20 3.51 -13.11 17.71
C LEU A 20 2.75 -11.78 17.64
N VAL A 21 1.66 -11.78 16.90
CA VAL A 21 0.71 -10.67 16.83
C VAL A 21 -0.47 -10.98 17.73
N THR A 22 -0.66 -10.14 18.77
CA THR A 22 -1.81 -10.23 19.67
C THR A 22 -2.73 -9.06 19.44
N TYR A 23 -4.03 -9.32 19.30
CA TYR A 23 -5.03 -8.29 19.01
C TYR A 23 -6.44 -8.71 19.44
N ARG A 24 -7.31 -7.73 19.64
CA ARG A 24 -8.76 -7.98 19.80
C ARG A 24 -9.50 -7.79 18.50
N ALA A 25 -10.34 -8.74 18.15
CA ALA A 25 -11.26 -8.67 17.02
C ALA A 25 -12.48 -9.54 17.28
N ASN A 26 -13.67 -9.09 16.83
CA ASN A 26 -14.93 -9.80 17.02
C ASN A 26 -15.19 -10.18 18.50
N GLY A 27 -14.87 -9.27 19.42
CA GLY A 27 -15.02 -9.49 20.86
C GLY A 27 -14.00 -10.44 21.51
N LYS A 28 -13.12 -11.08 20.75
CA LYS A 28 -12.14 -12.07 21.23
C LYS A 28 -10.71 -11.55 21.18
N LEU A 29 -9.89 -12.06 22.10
CA LEU A 29 -8.44 -11.92 22.04
C LEU A 29 -7.87 -12.99 21.10
N ASN A 30 -7.06 -12.57 20.15
CA ASN A 30 -6.49 -13.44 19.12
C ASN A 30 -4.96 -13.40 19.20
N HIS A 31 -4.35 -14.52 18.87
CA HIS A 31 -2.91 -14.70 18.82
C HIS A 31 -2.54 -15.34 17.48
N THR A 32 -1.81 -14.60 16.65
CA THR A 32 -1.35 -15.09 15.35
C THR A 32 0.16 -15.17 15.34
N LEU A 33 0.70 -16.33 15.03
CA LEU A 33 2.13 -16.49 14.75
C LEU A 33 2.39 -16.26 13.26
N ALA A 34 3.52 -15.61 12.96
CA ALA A 34 3.98 -15.37 11.60
C ALA A 34 5.49 -15.65 11.49
N TRP A 35 5.93 -16.30 10.41
CA TRP A 35 7.35 -16.62 10.18
C TRP A 35 7.64 -16.88 8.70
N GLY A 36 8.92 -17.09 8.38
CA GLY A 36 9.39 -17.59 7.09
C GLY A 36 9.41 -16.57 5.96
N ALA A 37 9.36 -15.29 6.28
CA ALA A 37 9.42 -14.22 5.28
C ALA A 37 10.39 -13.14 5.72
N ILE A 38 11.25 -12.71 4.82
CA ILE A 38 12.08 -11.52 4.92
C ILE A 38 12.30 -11.00 3.51
N ASN A 39 12.18 -9.70 3.33
CA ASN A 39 12.28 -8.99 2.05
C ASN A 39 11.34 -9.51 0.95
N ALA A 40 11.26 -8.73 -0.10
CA ALA A 40 10.63 -9.13 -1.34
C ALA A 40 11.69 -9.64 -2.33
N ARG A 41 11.27 -10.47 -3.25
CA ARG A 41 12.03 -10.72 -4.48
C ARG A 41 11.85 -9.55 -5.42
N THR A 42 12.83 -9.32 -6.26
CA THR A 42 12.67 -8.47 -7.42
C THR A 42 11.43 -8.88 -8.22
N PRO A 43 10.63 -7.94 -8.74
CA PRO A 43 9.42 -8.26 -9.49
C PRO A 43 9.71 -9.21 -10.66
N ASN A 44 8.99 -10.33 -10.70
CA ASN A 44 9.12 -11.31 -11.77
C ASN A 44 7.76 -11.98 -12.01
N ARG A 45 7.31 -12.05 -13.26
CA ARG A 45 6.00 -12.60 -13.64
C ARG A 45 5.89 -14.11 -13.40
N SER A 46 6.99 -14.84 -13.50
CA SER A 46 7.05 -16.30 -13.34
C SER A 46 7.30 -16.77 -11.91
N LEU A 47 7.75 -15.87 -11.01
CA LEU A 47 8.09 -16.22 -9.64
C LEU A 47 7.07 -15.65 -8.64
N LYS A 48 6.65 -16.50 -7.70
CA LYS A 48 5.81 -16.06 -6.58
C LYS A 48 6.62 -15.19 -5.62
N GLN A 49 6.01 -14.12 -5.14
CA GLN A 49 6.58 -13.29 -4.10
C GLN A 49 6.69 -14.01 -2.75
N ILE A 50 7.63 -13.55 -1.93
CA ILE A 50 7.81 -14.01 -0.56
C ILE A 50 6.55 -13.74 0.26
N ARG A 51 6.18 -14.69 1.11
CA ARG A 51 4.99 -14.61 1.97
C ARG A 51 5.29 -15.14 3.36
N PHE A 52 4.53 -14.64 4.33
CA PHE A 52 4.47 -15.26 5.64
C PHE A 52 3.78 -16.62 5.61
N ARG A 53 4.27 -17.53 6.46
CA ARG A 53 3.48 -18.61 7.00
C ARG A 53 2.79 -18.07 8.24
N LEU A 54 1.49 -18.35 8.38
CA LEU A 54 0.63 -17.81 9.44
C LEU A 54 -0.05 -18.96 10.18
N ASP A 55 -0.08 -18.84 11.51
CA ASP A 55 -0.88 -19.70 12.37
C ASP A 55 -1.77 -18.86 13.26
N TYR A 56 -3.05 -18.82 12.94
CA TYR A 56 -4.07 -18.06 13.64
C TYR A 56 -4.53 -18.67 14.97
N SER A 57 -4.05 -19.85 15.31
CA SER A 57 -4.35 -20.55 16.56
C SER A 57 -3.34 -20.23 17.68
N GLY A 58 -2.36 -19.37 17.42
CA GLY A 58 -1.32 -19.03 18.40
C GLY A 58 -0.34 -20.17 18.69
N GLY A 59 -0.17 -21.10 17.76
CA GLY A 59 0.75 -22.19 17.83
C GLY A 59 0.10 -23.58 17.87
N TRP A 60 -1.17 -23.66 18.17
CA TRP A 60 -1.84 -24.97 18.24
C TRP A 60 -1.81 -25.69 16.88
N GLY A 61 -2.13 -24.98 15.81
CA GLY A 61 -2.15 -25.56 14.45
C GLY A 61 -0.77 -25.92 13.89
N SER A 62 0.27 -25.18 14.23
CA SER A 62 1.63 -25.38 13.69
C SER A 62 2.57 -26.17 14.60
N ARG A 63 2.32 -26.18 15.91
CA ARG A 63 3.23 -26.72 16.93
C ARG A 63 2.56 -27.66 17.93
N GLY A 64 1.25 -27.90 17.83
CA GLY A 64 0.47 -28.71 18.74
C GLY A 64 0.36 -28.19 20.17
N LYS A 65 0.70 -26.92 20.41
CA LYS A 65 0.64 -26.25 21.71
C LYS A 65 0.46 -24.75 21.60
N GLU A 66 -0.03 -24.11 22.66
CA GLU A 66 -0.25 -22.67 22.75
C GLU A 66 1.06 -21.90 22.98
N ILE A 67 1.82 -21.67 21.92
CA ILE A 67 3.12 -21.00 21.96
C ILE A 67 3.03 -19.60 22.58
N TRP A 68 1.91 -18.89 22.36
CA TRP A 68 1.72 -17.54 22.85
C TRP A 68 1.82 -17.39 24.38
N LYS A 69 1.50 -18.43 25.15
CA LYS A 69 1.58 -18.42 26.63
C LYS A 69 2.99 -18.26 27.18
N GLY A 70 3.97 -18.86 26.52
CA GLY A 70 5.38 -18.80 26.90
C GLY A 70 6.25 -17.96 25.96
N PHE A 71 5.66 -17.09 25.15
CA PHE A 71 6.38 -16.37 24.10
C PHE A 71 7.30 -15.30 24.67
N LYS A 72 8.61 -15.46 24.47
CA LYS A 72 9.64 -14.52 24.90
C LYS A 72 9.94 -13.54 23.75
N ASN A 73 9.85 -12.25 24.01
CA ASN A 73 10.27 -11.22 23.08
C ASN A 73 11.79 -11.07 23.10
N SER A 74 12.40 -11.02 21.93
CA SER A 74 13.84 -10.75 21.74
C SER A 74 14.08 -9.54 20.82
N CYS A 75 13.02 -8.86 20.42
CA CYS A 75 13.06 -7.71 19.53
C CYS A 75 13.23 -6.42 20.34
N GLY A 76 14.14 -5.56 19.89
CA GLY A 76 14.38 -4.23 20.47
C GLY A 76 13.38 -3.18 19.99
N PRO A 77 13.52 -1.92 20.42
CA PRO A 77 12.75 -0.81 19.87
C PRO A 77 12.93 -0.72 18.35
N TYR A 78 11.88 -0.23 17.67
CA TYR A 78 11.95 0.02 16.24
C TYR A 78 12.85 1.23 15.96
N ASP A 79 13.84 1.06 15.11
CA ASP A 79 14.82 2.07 14.68
C ASP A 79 14.89 2.24 13.16
N GLY A 80 13.93 1.65 12.43
CA GLY A 80 13.84 1.76 10.98
C GLY A 80 13.21 3.09 10.51
N PRO A 81 12.98 3.24 9.19
CA PRO A 81 12.41 4.45 8.62
C PRO A 81 11.00 4.74 9.14
N GLU A 82 10.63 6.02 9.22
CA GLU A 82 9.28 6.41 9.61
C GLU A 82 8.24 5.84 8.65
N LEU A 83 7.21 5.20 9.20
CA LEU A 83 6.13 4.59 8.44
C LEU A 83 4.78 5.12 8.91
N ARG A 84 3.99 5.63 7.99
CA ARG A 84 2.61 6.02 8.30
C ARG A 84 1.76 4.82 8.73
N TYR A 85 0.83 5.08 9.63
CA TYR A 85 -0.12 4.09 10.16
C TYR A 85 0.52 2.92 10.92
N MET A 86 1.75 3.04 11.33
CA MET A 86 2.40 2.08 12.21
C MET A 86 1.68 2.05 13.56
N VAL A 87 1.37 0.85 14.04
CA VAL A 87 0.72 0.63 15.35
C VAL A 87 1.59 -0.19 16.30
N ALA A 88 2.53 -0.93 15.76
CA ALA A 88 3.58 -1.61 16.49
C ALA A 88 4.76 -1.89 15.56
N GLY A 89 5.97 -1.86 16.09
CA GLY A 89 7.17 -2.18 15.34
C GLY A 89 8.32 -2.52 16.28
N CYS A 90 9.27 -3.27 15.78
CA CYS A 90 10.51 -3.57 16.48
C CYS A 90 11.62 -3.96 15.51
N THR A 91 12.86 -3.85 15.94
CA THR A 91 14.05 -4.29 15.22
C THR A 91 14.59 -5.55 15.87
N ALA A 92 14.72 -6.62 15.08
CA ALA A 92 15.27 -7.88 15.51
C ALA A 92 16.80 -7.81 15.61
N PHE A 93 17.40 -8.76 16.32
CA PHE A 93 18.85 -8.78 16.54
C PHE A 93 19.70 -8.92 15.26
N ASP A 94 19.08 -9.42 14.17
CA ASP A 94 19.71 -9.52 12.85
C ASP A 94 19.58 -8.24 12.00
N GLY A 95 19.07 -7.15 12.60
CA GLY A 95 18.85 -5.86 11.96
C GLY A 95 17.61 -5.81 11.07
N SER A 96 16.82 -6.86 11.05
CA SER A 96 15.54 -6.83 10.30
C SER A 96 14.44 -6.13 11.09
N HIS A 97 13.54 -5.49 10.37
CA HIS A 97 12.44 -4.73 10.93
C HIS A 97 11.12 -5.49 10.78
N TRP A 98 10.36 -5.52 11.87
CA TRP A 98 9.02 -6.06 11.94
C TRP A 98 8.04 -4.95 12.27
N VAL A 99 7.02 -4.76 11.44
CA VAL A 99 6.06 -3.67 11.61
C VAL A 99 4.64 -4.13 11.34
N LEU A 100 3.73 -3.64 12.16
CA LEU A 100 2.29 -3.70 11.93
C LEU A 100 1.77 -2.31 11.54
N GLN A 101 1.12 -2.21 10.39
CA GLN A 101 0.42 -1.03 9.93
C GLN A 101 -1.08 -1.27 9.91
N LYS A 102 -1.86 -0.26 10.31
CA LYS A 102 -3.33 -0.28 10.23
C LYS A 102 -3.81 0.87 9.36
N TRP A 103 -4.42 0.59 8.26
CA TRP A 103 -4.89 1.60 7.32
C TRP A 103 -6.31 1.32 6.79
N PRO A 104 -7.09 2.37 6.46
CA PRO A 104 -8.44 2.20 5.96
C PRO A 104 -8.44 1.59 4.56
N ARG A 105 -9.20 0.55 4.37
CA ARG A 105 -9.30 -0.15 3.08
C ARG A 105 -9.89 0.73 1.98
N LEU A 106 -10.91 1.52 2.30
CA LEU A 106 -11.58 2.47 1.39
C LEU A 106 -11.85 1.88 0.00
N LEU A 107 -12.73 0.90 -0.09
CA LEU A 107 -13.15 0.40 -1.41
C LEU A 107 -13.90 1.49 -2.19
N PRO A 108 -13.80 1.52 -3.54
CA PRO A 108 -14.52 2.48 -4.35
C PRO A 108 -16.03 2.43 -4.07
N PRO A 109 -16.68 3.56 -3.75
CA PRO A 109 -18.09 3.58 -3.41
C PRO A 109 -19.02 3.44 -4.62
N PHE A 110 -18.53 3.64 -5.84
CA PHE A 110 -19.32 3.63 -7.08
C PHE A 110 -20.56 4.54 -7.02
N GLY A 111 -20.46 5.68 -6.32
CA GLY A 111 -21.59 6.58 -6.08
C GLY A 111 -22.60 6.11 -5.02
N LEU A 112 -22.38 4.96 -4.42
CA LEU A 112 -23.22 4.39 -3.36
C LEU A 112 -22.68 4.71 -1.96
N ARG A 113 -23.52 4.60 -0.93
CA ARG A 113 -23.05 4.67 0.45
C ARG A 113 -22.08 3.53 0.74
N PRO A 114 -20.90 3.79 1.34
CA PRO A 114 -19.94 2.73 1.62
C PRO A 114 -20.52 1.71 2.58
N THR A 115 -20.42 0.44 2.23
CA THR A 115 -20.79 -0.68 3.10
C THR A 115 -19.83 -0.78 4.29
N PHE A 116 -20.17 -1.58 5.29
CA PHE A 116 -19.28 -1.87 6.41
C PHE A 116 -17.91 -2.42 5.95
N GLN A 117 -17.91 -3.28 4.96
CA GLN A 117 -16.68 -3.86 4.39
C GLN A 117 -15.79 -2.80 3.71
N GLN A 118 -16.40 -1.80 3.09
CA GLN A 118 -15.67 -0.70 2.44
C GLN A 118 -15.01 0.25 3.43
N ARG A 119 -15.46 0.25 4.70
CA ARG A 119 -14.89 1.07 5.79
C ARG A 119 -13.92 0.30 6.69
N ALA A 120 -13.68 -0.98 6.41
CA ALA A 120 -12.81 -1.80 7.23
C ALA A 120 -11.38 -1.22 7.30
N VAL A 121 -10.79 -1.29 8.49
CA VAL A 121 -9.38 -1.00 8.72
C VAL A 121 -8.61 -2.31 8.64
N GLU A 122 -7.70 -2.42 7.69
CA GLU A 122 -6.86 -3.60 7.53
C GLU A 122 -5.58 -3.48 8.35
N MET A 123 -5.16 -4.58 8.96
CA MET A 123 -3.90 -4.70 9.67
C MET A 123 -2.94 -5.59 8.88
N HIS A 124 -1.80 -5.04 8.52
CA HIS A 124 -0.78 -5.70 7.71
C HIS A 124 0.51 -5.86 8.51
N LEU A 125 1.13 -7.02 8.40
CA LEU A 125 2.46 -7.31 8.94
C LEU A 125 3.48 -7.20 7.82
N SER A 126 4.61 -6.57 8.12
CA SER A 126 5.77 -6.45 7.24
C SER A 126 7.02 -6.95 7.95
N HIS A 127 7.96 -7.50 7.19
CA HIS A 127 9.26 -7.97 7.68
C HIS A 127 10.31 -7.79 6.60
N TRP A 128 11.28 -6.92 6.82
CA TRP A 128 12.31 -6.61 5.83
C TRP A 128 13.64 -6.24 6.49
N ALA A 129 14.69 -6.26 5.68
CA ALA A 129 16.00 -5.71 6.00
C ALA A 129 16.51 -4.91 4.80
N GLY A 130 17.28 -3.84 5.07
CA GLY A 130 17.80 -2.94 4.03
C GLY A 130 16.71 -2.03 3.43
N ASP A 131 16.84 -1.70 2.15
CA ASP A 131 16.05 -0.67 1.48
C ASP A 131 14.57 -1.00 1.35
N LEU A 132 13.75 0.05 1.42
CA LEU A 132 12.35 0.02 1.08
C LEU A 132 12.15 0.24 -0.42
N PRO A 133 10.98 -0.11 -0.98
CA PRO A 133 10.59 0.36 -2.30
C PRO A 133 10.55 1.90 -2.32
N GLU A 134 11.04 2.48 -3.41
CA GLU A 134 10.89 3.89 -3.68
C GLU A 134 9.49 4.16 -4.25
N PHE A 135 8.78 5.09 -3.62
CA PHE A 135 7.44 5.50 -4.05
C PHE A 135 7.37 7.01 -4.15
N VAL A 136 7.34 7.51 -5.36
CA VAL A 136 7.25 8.94 -5.65
C VAL A 136 5.91 9.24 -6.31
N VAL A 137 5.27 10.32 -5.85
CA VAL A 137 4.04 10.83 -6.43
C VAL A 137 4.17 12.33 -6.60
N LYS A 138 3.81 12.82 -7.76
CA LYS A 138 3.75 14.23 -8.12
C LYS A 138 2.36 14.58 -8.61
N VAL A 139 2.02 15.86 -8.52
CA VAL A 139 0.75 16.43 -8.97
C VAL A 139 1.00 17.50 -10.01
N ASP A 140 0.18 17.53 -11.03
CA ASP A 140 0.17 18.56 -12.06
C ASP A 140 -1.23 18.68 -12.67
N TRP A 141 -1.31 19.26 -13.86
CA TRP A 141 -2.56 19.40 -14.63
C TRP A 141 -2.52 18.53 -15.87
N VAL A 142 -3.71 18.12 -16.29
CA VAL A 142 -3.96 17.53 -17.60
C VAL A 142 -5.02 18.35 -18.33
N TYR A 143 -4.82 18.61 -19.62
CA TYR A 143 -5.66 19.51 -20.44
C TYR A 143 -5.73 20.94 -19.85
N LYS A 144 -4.71 21.41 -19.14
CA LYS A 144 -4.67 22.73 -18.46
C LYS A 144 -5.84 22.95 -17.48
N ARG A 145 -6.54 21.91 -17.09
CA ARG A 145 -7.81 22.01 -16.36
C ARG A 145 -8.01 20.99 -15.25
N PHE A 146 -7.61 19.77 -15.48
CA PHE A 146 -7.88 18.68 -14.54
C PHE A 146 -6.63 18.32 -13.76
N ASP A 147 -6.81 17.95 -12.51
CA ASP A 147 -5.72 17.45 -11.68
C ASP A 147 -5.24 16.10 -12.19
N HIS A 148 -3.95 15.88 -12.07
CA HIS A 148 -3.27 14.70 -12.52
C HIS A 148 -2.23 14.28 -11.48
N LEU A 149 -2.14 12.98 -11.24
CA LEU A 149 -1.07 12.37 -10.44
C LEU A 149 -0.20 11.52 -11.36
N TYR A 150 1.10 11.61 -11.19
CA TYR A 150 2.05 10.74 -11.83
C TYR A 150 3.21 10.41 -10.89
N GLY A 151 4.00 9.40 -11.22
CA GLY A 151 5.14 9.02 -10.42
C GLY A 151 5.61 7.61 -10.72
N TRP A 152 6.35 7.04 -9.79
CA TRP A 152 6.89 5.70 -9.95
C TRP A 152 6.93 4.93 -8.64
N LEU A 153 6.93 3.62 -8.77
CA LEU A 153 7.17 2.66 -7.72
C LEU A 153 8.26 1.70 -8.20
N THR A 154 9.41 1.75 -7.56
CA THR A 154 10.54 0.87 -7.87
C THR A 154 11.01 0.12 -6.63
N TYR A 155 11.61 -1.02 -6.82
CA TYR A 155 12.27 -1.81 -5.79
C TYR A 155 13.53 -2.41 -6.36
N LYS A 156 14.69 -2.11 -5.74
CA LYS A 156 16.00 -2.51 -6.25
C LYS A 156 16.21 -2.10 -7.73
N ASN A 157 15.86 -0.84 -8.03
CA ASN A 157 15.93 -0.24 -9.36
C ASN A 157 15.06 -0.91 -10.45
N GLU A 158 14.16 -1.79 -10.08
CA GLU A 158 13.21 -2.38 -11.00
C GLU A 158 11.78 -1.89 -10.73
N GLY A 159 11.02 -1.71 -11.80
CA GLY A 159 9.63 -1.27 -11.71
C GLY A 159 8.75 -2.30 -11.01
N VAL A 160 7.96 -1.84 -10.04
CA VAL A 160 6.93 -2.65 -9.37
C VAL A 160 5.62 -2.47 -10.09
N TYR A 161 5.08 -3.55 -10.67
CA TYR A 161 3.84 -3.50 -11.46
C TYR A 161 2.79 -4.55 -11.04
N GLY A 162 2.97 -5.18 -9.89
CA GLY A 162 2.04 -6.15 -9.31
C GLY A 162 2.63 -7.55 -9.19
N PHE A 163 2.31 -8.18 -8.08
CA PHE A 163 2.76 -9.52 -7.72
C PHE A 163 1.70 -10.58 -7.95
N LYS A 164 0.47 -10.15 -8.10
CA LYS A 164 -0.55 -10.94 -8.76
C LYS A 164 -0.87 -10.25 -10.07
N ALA A 165 -0.77 -10.96 -11.14
CA ALA A 165 -1.16 -10.48 -12.45
C ALA A 165 -2.36 -11.26 -12.96
N THR A 166 -3.17 -10.62 -13.79
CA THR A 166 -4.12 -11.31 -14.66
C THR A 166 -3.35 -12.23 -15.62
N LYS A 167 -4.05 -13.12 -16.30
CA LYS A 167 -3.47 -13.92 -17.39
C LYS A 167 -2.77 -13.08 -18.50
N TYR A 168 -3.11 -11.80 -18.58
CA TYR A 168 -2.52 -10.86 -19.54
C TYR A 168 -1.38 -10.03 -18.95
N GLY A 169 -0.98 -10.28 -17.69
CA GLY A 169 0.13 -9.60 -17.05
C GLY A 169 -0.21 -8.21 -16.47
N SER A 170 -1.49 -7.84 -16.37
CA SER A 170 -1.89 -6.60 -15.70
C SER A 170 -1.68 -6.69 -14.20
N PRO A 171 -1.18 -5.64 -13.55
CA PRO A 171 -0.95 -5.61 -12.11
C PRO A 171 -2.27 -5.71 -11.32
N LEU A 172 -2.21 -6.34 -10.15
CA LEU A 172 -3.37 -6.52 -9.26
C LEU A 172 -3.06 -6.01 -7.85
N ASP A 173 -3.87 -5.08 -7.38
CA ASP A 173 -4.18 -4.83 -5.96
C ASP A 173 -5.41 -5.65 -5.57
N THR A 174 -6.12 -5.27 -4.51
CA THR A 174 -7.45 -5.83 -4.18
C THR A 174 -8.47 -5.61 -5.31
N TRP A 175 -8.21 -4.65 -6.20
CA TRP A 175 -9.02 -4.24 -7.35
C TRP A 175 -8.28 -4.42 -8.68
N GLY A 176 -7.12 -5.07 -8.66
CA GLY A 176 -6.27 -5.24 -9.81
C GLY A 176 -5.21 -4.14 -9.99
N ARG A 177 -4.85 -3.39 -8.94
CA ARG A 177 -3.87 -2.30 -9.00
C ARG A 177 -2.89 -2.36 -7.84
N ASN A 178 -1.68 -1.84 -8.04
CA ASN A 178 -0.68 -1.67 -6.96
C ASN A 178 -0.84 -0.33 -6.24
N VAL A 179 -1.10 0.74 -6.99
CA VAL A 179 -1.27 2.08 -6.45
C VAL A 179 -2.76 2.39 -6.33
N MET A 180 -3.18 2.76 -5.15
CA MET A 180 -4.54 3.13 -4.82
C MET A 180 -4.61 4.61 -4.51
N VAL A 181 -5.49 5.34 -5.17
CA VAL A 181 -5.68 6.78 -4.99
C VAL A 181 -6.95 7.05 -4.18
N ASP A 182 -6.84 7.93 -3.20
CA ASP A 182 -7.95 8.48 -2.44
C ASP A 182 -8.01 10.00 -2.61
N THR A 183 -9.22 10.54 -2.61
CA THR A 183 -9.48 11.99 -2.64
C THR A 183 -10.16 12.44 -1.35
N TYR A 184 -9.87 13.66 -0.93
CA TYR A 184 -10.47 14.26 0.25
C TYR A 184 -11.47 15.32 -0.17
N ASN A 185 -12.70 15.27 0.41
CA ASN A 185 -13.80 16.16 0.08
C ASN A 185 -14.13 16.24 -1.43
N SER A 186 -14.09 15.11 -2.09
CA SER A 186 -14.41 15.00 -3.51
C SER A 186 -15.91 14.96 -3.76
N ARG A 187 -16.31 14.89 -5.02
CA ARG A 187 -17.72 14.66 -5.41
C ARG A 187 -18.30 13.32 -4.90
N TYR A 188 -17.45 12.40 -4.46
CA TYR A 188 -17.89 11.17 -3.78
C TYR A 188 -18.34 11.41 -2.34
N GLY A 189 -18.13 12.61 -1.80
CA GLY A 189 -18.59 13.04 -0.49
C GLY A 189 -17.46 13.46 0.46
N ARG A 190 -17.86 13.90 1.65
CA ARG A 190 -16.96 14.44 2.67
C ARG A 190 -15.96 13.40 3.19
N GLY A 191 -14.75 13.87 3.51
CA GLY A 191 -13.64 13.05 4.01
C GLY A 191 -12.96 12.23 2.89
N TRP A 192 -12.09 11.32 3.28
CA TRP A 192 -11.34 10.47 2.35
C TRP A 192 -12.26 9.46 1.65
N LYS A 193 -12.17 9.40 0.33
CA LYS A 193 -12.89 8.43 -0.52
C LYS A 193 -11.92 7.79 -1.48
N ARG A 194 -12.04 6.47 -1.67
CA ARG A 194 -11.28 5.75 -2.68
C ARG A 194 -11.73 6.17 -4.07
N GLU A 195 -10.75 6.57 -4.89
CA GLU A 195 -11.02 6.90 -6.27
C GLU A 195 -11.46 5.67 -7.09
N ASN A 196 -12.45 5.91 -7.92
CA ASN A 196 -12.98 4.92 -8.85
C ASN A 196 -12.49 5.21 -10.26
N GLY A 197 -11.24 5.57 -10.40
CA GLY A 197 -10.64 5.91 -11.66
C GLY A 197 -9.75 4.83 -12.22
N PHE A 198 -9.18 5.13 -13.36
CA PHE A 198 -8.27 4.25 -14.06
C PHE A 198 -6.83 4.70 -13.84
N LEU A 199 -6.03 3.80 -13.32
CA LEU A 199 -4.61 4.02 -13.12
C LEU A 199 -3.84 3.29 -14.22
N THR A 200 -3.03 4.04 -14.97
CA THR A 200 -2.12 3.46 -15.98
C THR A 200 -0.78 3.15 -15.33
N HIS A 201 -0.27 1.95 -15.58
CA HIS A 201 1.04 1.48 -15.14
C HIS A 201 1.95 1.11 -16.31
N ARG A 202 3.24 1.21 -16.06
CA ARG A 202 4.31 0.74 -16.93
C ARG A 202 5.15 -0.32 -16.26
N GLY A 203 5.84 -1.14 -17.08
CA GLY A 203 6.82 -2.11 -16.59
C GLY A 203 8.02 -1.49 -15.88
N SER A 204 8.31 -0.21 -16.16
CA SER A 204 9.29 0.59 -15.43
C SER A 204 8.87 0.99 -14.00
N GLY A 205 7.65 0.70 -13.58
CA GLY A 205 7.08 1.15 -12.33
C GLY A 205 6.41 2.52 -12.39
N ALA A 206 6.51 3.24 -13.51
CA ALA A 206 5.83 4.51 -13.69
C ALA A 206 4.30 4.32 -13.73
N PHE A 207 3.58 5.26 -13.15
CA PHE A 207 2.12 5.29 -13.15
C PHE A 207 1.58 6.70 -13.32
N CYS A 208 0.34 6.82 -13.79
CA CYS A 208 -0.37 8.09 -13.83
C CYS A 208 -1.88 7.90 -13.62
N TYR A 209 -2.50 8.95 -13.14
CA TYR A 209 -3.92 9.01 -12.83
C TYR A 209 -4.47 10.43 -13.07
N GLY A 210 -5.45 10.59 -13.92
CA GLY A 210 -6.11 11.86 -14.19
C GLY A 210 -7.52 11.94 -13.58
N PHE A 211 -7.86 13.09 -12.99
CA PHE A 211 -9.17 13.37 -12.38
C PHE A 211 -10.10 14.06 -13.37
N TYR A 212 -10.29 13.50 -14.53
CA TYR A 212 -11.19 14.00 -15.57
C TYR A 212 -12.35 13.04 -15.83
N PRO A 213 -13.49 13.55 -16.38
CA PRO A 213 -14.64 12.69 -16.58
C PRO A 213 -14.39 11.67 -17.68
N HIS A 214 -14.68 10.40 -17.38
CA HIS A 214 -14.74 9.31 -18.34
C HIS A 214 -16.18 8.85 -18.50
N GLY A 215 -16.81 9.28 -19.56
CA GLY A 215 -18.23 8.93 -19.82
C GLY A 215 -19.13 9.41 -18.67
N ASN A 216 -19.99 8.52 -18.18
CA ASN A 216 -20.95 8.84 -17.11
C ASN A 216 -20.38 8.76 -15.69
N ARG A 217 -19.08 8.65 -15.51
CA ARG A 217 -18.47 8.53 -14.18
C ARG A 217 -18.28 9.89 -13.54
N PRO A 218 -18.58 10.07 -12.23
CA PRO A 218 -18.33 11.31 -11.53
C PRO A 218 -16.84 11.62 -11.48
N ILE A 219 -16.50 12.89 -11.47
CA ILE A 219 -15.14 13.37 -11.25
C ILE A 219 -14.83 13.22 -9.77
N GLY A 220 -13.75 12.51 -9.42
CA GLY A 220 -13.32 12.33 -8.05
C GLY A 220 -12.48 13.47 -7.48
N LYS A 221 -12.21 14.54 -8.23
CA LYS A 221 -11.40 15.70 -7.81
C LYS A 221 -11.80 16.20 -6.41
N GLY A 222 -10.82 16.30 -5.53
CA GLY A 222 -10.94 16.78 -4.16
C GLY A 222 -9.93 17.88 -3.82
N ASP A 223 -9.86 18.27 -2.54
CA ASP A 223 -8.94 19.29 -2.05
C ASP A 223 -7.52 18.73 -1.87
N ARG A 224 -7.41 17.46 -1.54
CA ARG A 224 -6.17 16.74 -1.27
C ARG A 224 -6.23 15.33 -1.82
N TYR A 225 -5.05 14.79 -2.08
CA TYR A 225 -4.88 13.45 -2.60
C TYR A 225 -4.02 12.60 -1.67
N ARG A 226 -4.27 11.30 -1.69
CA ARG A 226 -3.45 10.31 -1.02
C ARG A 226 -3.25 9.14 -1.96
N ALA A 227 -2.02 8.75 -2.16
CA ALA A 227 -1.67 7.52 -2.82
C ALA A 227 -1.16 6.50 -1.81
N THR A 228 -1.62 5.26 -1.94
CA THR A 228 -1.25 4.14 -1.10
C THR A 228 -0.78 3.02 -1.98
N VAL A 229 0.37 2.44 -1.67
CA VAL A 229 0.88 1.30 -2.41
C VAL A 229 1.18 0.15 -1.47
N MET A 230 0.74 -1.04 -1.85
CA MET A 230 1.19 -2.25 -1.20
C MET A 230 2.56 -2.61 -1.75
N GLY A 231 3.56 -2.56 -0.88
CA GLY A 231 4.92 -2.93 -1.23
C GLY A 231 5.04 -4.38 -1.69
N PRO A 232 6.12 -4.70 -2.40
CA PRO A 232 6.36 -6.05 -2.86
C PRO A 232 6.51 -7.04 -1.69
N GLY A 233 5.91 -8.21 -1.82
CA GLY A 233 6.06 -9.31 -0.88
C GLY A 233 5.66 -8.95 0.54
N VAL A 234 6.64 -8.80 1.40
CA VAL A 234 6.49 -8.55 2.85
C VAL A 234 7.03 -7.19 3.28
N THR A 235 7.32 -6.30 2.34
CA THR A 235 7.73 -4.93 2.63
C THR A 235 6.55 -4.08 3.13
N PRO A 236 6.81 -2.95 3.80
CA PRO A 236 5.75 -2.07 4.29
C PRO A 236 4.87 -1.50 3.19
N ILE A 237 3.66 -1.09 3.60
CA ILE A 237 2.78 -0.27 2.80
C ILE A 237 3.30 1.16 2.84
N LEU A 238 3.47 1.76 1.66
CA LEU A 238 3.93 3.13 1.50
C LEU A 238 2.76 4.06 1.24
N PHE A 239 2.88 5.29 1.74
CA PHE A 239 1.85 6.32 1.64
C PHE A 239 2.48 7.62 1.19
N TRP A 240 1.79 8.27 0.29
CA TRP A 240 2.02 9.66 -0.07
C TRP A 240 0.72 10.45 0.14
N GLN A 241 0.83 11.71 0.53
CA GLN A 241 -0.28 12.63 0.63
C GLN A 241 0.18 14.02 0.22
N GLY A 242 -0.63 14.68 -0.59
CA GLY A 242 -0.37 16.05 -1.06
C GLY A 242 -1.66 16.80 -1.34
N GLU A 243 -1.53 18.11 -1.52
CA GLU A 243 -2.61 19.01 -1.89
C GLU A 243 -2.94 18.87 -3.38
N ALA A 244 -4.15 19.25 -3.76
CA ALA A 244 -4.50 19.41 -5.16
C ALA A 244 -3.66 20.54 -5.78
N PRO A 245 -3.33 20.49 -7.08
CA PRO A 245 -2.67 21.60 -7.74
C PRO A 245 -3.59 22.83 -7.69
N GLY A 246 -3.02 24.00 -7.46
CA GLY A 246 -3.72 25.27 -7.48
C GLY A 246 -4.24 25.66 -8.89
N PRO A 247 -4.40 26.94 -9.15
CA PRO A 247 -4.66 27.45 -10.49
C PRO A 247 -3.57 26.97 -11.47
N TYR A 248 -3.96 26.77 -12.74
CA TYR A 248 -3.02 26.33 -13.76
C TYR A 248 -1.83 27.28 -13.90
N ASP A 249 -0.63 26.71 -13.82
CA ASP A 249 0.65 27.40 -14.02
C ASP A 249 1.39 26.72 -15.18
N PRO A 250 1.55 27.41 -16.33
CA PRO A 250 2.18 26.85 -17.50
C PRO A 250 3.67 26.54 -17.33
N ALA A 251 4.37 27.25 -16.44
CA ALA A 251 5.79 27.00 -16.20
C ALA A 251 6.00 25.71 -15.37
N VAL A 252 5.17 25.52 -14.36
CA VAL A 252 5.18 24.28 -13.55
C VAL A 252 4.72 23.08 -14.38
N ASP A 253 3.67 23.25 -15.19
CA ASP A 253 3.16 22.21 -16.08
C ASP A 253 4.20 21.78 -17.13
N ALA A 254 4.97 22.72 -17.68
CA ALA A 254 6.04 22.40 -18.63
C ALA A 254 7.11 21.48 -18.00
N VAL A 255 7.55 21.76 -16.78
CA VAL A 255 8.52 20.92 -16.06
C VAL A 255 7.95 19.53 -15.80
N ALA A 256 6.70 19.45 -15.33
CA ALA A 256 6.02 18.19 -15.10
C ALA A 256 5.85 17.37 -16.38
N ASN A 257 5.54 18.02 -17.49
CA ASN A 257 5.42 17.39 -18.80
C ASN A 257 6.74 16.82 -19.29
N ASP A 258 7.85 17.55 -19.17
CA ASP A 258 9.18 17.06 -19.56
C ASP A 258 9.60 15.84 -18.75
N GLU A 259 9.29 15.81 -17.47
CA GLU A 259 9.55 14.66 -16.62
C GLU A 259 8.69 13.45 -17.01
N GLN A 260 7.42 13.66 -17.30
CA GLN A 260 6.51 12.60 -17.77
C GLN A 260 6.94 12.06 -19.15
N VAL A 261 7.59 12.87 -19.99
CA VAL A 261 8.20 12.41 -21.25
C VAL A 261 9.17 11.28 -21.00
N GLY A 262 10.06 11.42 -20.02
CA GLY A 262 11.00 10.38 -19.65
C GLY A 262 10.33 9.12 -19.10
N LEU A 263 9.27 9.29 -18.30
CA LEU A 263 8.56 8.19 -17.68
C LEU A 263 7.63 7.43 -18.66
N PHE A 264 7.04 8.13 -19.63
CA PHE A 264 6.02 7.64 -20.56
C PHE A 264 6.35 7.96 -22.01
N PRO A 265 7.38 7.37 -22.61
CA PRO A 265 7.82 7.71 -23.96
C PRO A 265 6.78 7.51 -25.06
N ASN A 266 5.70 6.76 -24.80
CA ASN A 266 4.64 6.39 -25.78
C ASN A 266 3.28 7.03 -25.50
N ASP A 267 3.22 8.22 -24.97
CA ASP A 267 2.03 9.10 -24.90
C ASP A 267 0.81 8.67 -24.06
N LYS A 268 0.89 7.63 -23.23
CA LYS A 268 -0.31 7.16 -22.50
C LYS A 268 -0.71 8.03 -21.30
N CYS A 269 0.15 8.88 -20.81
CA CYS A 269 -0.12 9.84 -19.74
C CYS A 269 0.11 11.28 -20.15
N ARG A 270 0.52 11.51 -21.38
CA ARG A 270 0.60 12.82 -21.99
C ARG A 270 -0.69 13.15 -22.69
N VAL A 271 -1.06 14.38 -22.55
CA VAL A 271 -2.01 15.02 -23.41
C VAL A 271 -1.21 15.91 -24.35
N LYS A 272 -1.35 15.64 -25.62
CA LYS A 272 -0.87 16.55 -26.69
C LYS A 272 -1.72 17.79 -26.71
#